data_2ebf035cb92121a5b8f6dc9bbc1797ba
#
_entry.id   2ebf035cb92121a5b8f6dc9bbc1797ba
#
_cell.length_a   1.000
_cell.length_b   1.000
_cell.length_c   1.000
_cell.angle_alpha   90.00
_cell.angle_beta   90.00
_cell.angle_gamma   90.00
#
_symmetry.space_group_name_H-M   'P 1'
#
loop_
_entity.id
_entity.type
_entity.pdbx_description
1 polymer ?
#
loop_
_entity_poly.entity_id
_entity_poly.type
_entity_poly.pdbx_seq_one_letter_code
_entity_poly.pdbx_strand_id
1 'polypeptide(L)' 'MADYTFEQYMSAAQKADAAGDEDGARQLVQAAKGLQQASSDTEEG' A
#
# COMPACT_ATOMS: atom_id res chain seq x y z
N MET A 1 14.58 -10.31 0.83
CA MET A 1 13.34 -10.12 0.95
C MET A 1 12.92 -8.78 0.94
N ALA A 2 12.19 -8.36 0.12
CA ALA A 2 11.80 -7.03 -0.06
C ALA A 2 10.46 -6.80 0.52
N ASP A 3 10.43 -6.49 1.75
CA ASP A 3 9.17 -6.21 2.37
C ASP A 3 8.95 -4.73 2.31
N TYR A 4 8.01 -4.29 1.55
CA TYR A 4 7.70 -2.88 1.48
C TYR A 4 6.89 -2.47 2.69
N THR A 5 7.18 -1.29 3.20
CA THR A 5 6.42 -0.75 4.31
C THR A 5 5.20 -0.03 3.74
N PHE A 6 4.30 0.33 4.62
CA PHE A 6 3.10 1.05 4.22
C PHE A 6 3.48 2.33 3.49
N GLU A 7 4.44 3.05 4.00
CA GLU A 7 4.90 4.27 3.36
C GLU A 7 5.43 4.03 1.97
N GLN A 8 6.16 2.95 1.78
CA GLN A 8 6.71 2.64 0.48
C GLN A 8 5.61 2.33 -0.51
N TYR A 9 4.59 1.60 -0.07
CA TYR A 9 3.47 1.30 -0.94
C TYR A 9 2.75 2.59 -1.34
N MET A 10 2.53 3.47 -0.38
CA MET A 10 1.83 4.71 -0.68
C MET A 10 2.62 5.60 -1.62
N SER A 11 3.93 5.65 -1.42
CA SER A 11 4.78 6.43 -2.28
C SER A 11 4.75 5.89 -3.71
N ALA A 12 4.82 4.57 -3.84
CA ALA A 12 4.76 3.95 -5.15
C ALA A 12 3.39 4.17 -5.80
N ALA A 13 2.34 4.14 -5.00
CA ALA A 13 1.00 4.38 -5.52
C ALA A 13 0.88 5.79 -6.06
N GLN A 14 1.45 6.74 -5.36
CA GLN A 14 1.41 8.12 -5.82
C GLN A 14 2.16 8.29 -7.14
N LYS A 15 3.29 7.62 -7.26
CA LYS A 15 4.05 7.69 -8.48
C LYS A 15 3.29 7.07 -9.64
N ALA A 16 2.64 5.95 -9.37
CA ALA A 16 1.86 5.30 -10.41
C ALA A 16 0.69 6.21 -10.84
N ASP A 17 0.06 6.83 -9.88
CA ASP A 17 -1.05 7.72 -10.15
C ASP A 17 -0.59 8.89 -11.00
N ALA A 18 0.54 9.47 -10.66
CA ALA A 18 1.08 10.60 -11.40
C ALA A 18 1.44 10.20 -12.82
N ALA A 19 1.81 8.95 -13.02
CA ALA A 19 2.16 8.46 -14.33
C ALA A 19 0.94 8.05 -15.15
N GLY A 20 -0.22 8.13 -14.54
CA GLY A 20 -1.44 7.75 -15.24
C GLY A 20 -1.79 6.29 -15.13
N ASP A 21 -1.11 5.57 -14.26
CA ASP A 21 -1.34 4.14 -14.10
C ASP A 21 -2.29 3.91 -12.95
N GLU A 22 -3.56 4.15 -13.19
CA GLU A 22 -4.54 4.02 -12.15
C GLU A 22 -4.66 2.61 -11.61
N ASP A 23 -4.56 1.65 -12.47
CA ASP A 23 -4.67 0.26 -12.03
C ASP A 23 -3.54 -0.09 -11.09
N GLY A 24 -2.33 0.28 -11.45
CA GLY A 24 -1.18 0.00 -10.61
C GLY A 24 -1.28 0.72 -9.28
N ALA A 25 -1.72 1.98 -9.32
CA ALA A 25 -1.87 2.74 -8.10
C ALA A 25 -2.90 2.10 -7.19
N ARG A 26 -3.99 1.62 -7.76
CA ARG A 26 -5.03 1.00 -6.98
C ARG A 26 -4.55 -0.29 -6.33
N GLN A 27 -3.78 -1.08 -7.07
CA GLN A 27 -3.24 -2.30 -6.51
C GLN A 27 -2.30 -2.02 -5.37
N LEU A 28 -1.49 -0.99 -5.51
CA LEU A 28 -0.55 -0.63 -4.45
C LEU A 28 -1.29 -0.14 -3.21
N VAL A 29 -2.35 0.61 -3.41
CA VAL A 29 -3.13 1.07 -2.28
C VAL A 29 -3.78 -0.09 -1.56
N GLN A 30 -4.27 -1.07 -2.30
CA GLN A 30 -4.88 -2.22 -1.69
C GLN A 30 -3.86 -3.03 -0.90
N ALA A 31 -2.65 -3.15 -1.43
CA ALA A 31 -1.61 -3.85 -0.71
C ALA A 31 -1.26 -3.12 0.59
N ALA A 32 -1.25 -1.80 0.53
CA ALA A 32 -0.96 -1.00 1.71
C ALA A 32 -2.04 -1.18 2.76
N LYS A 33 -3.28 -1.23 2.31
CA LYS A 33 -4.38 -1.45 3.23
C LYS A 33 -4.30 -2.81 3.90
N GLY A 34 -3.87 -3.80 3.14
CA GLY A 34 -3.70 -5.13 3.68
C GLY A 34 -2.69 -5.15 4.80
N LEU A 35 -1.59 -4.44 4.61
CA LEU A 35 -0.59 -4.35 5.64
C LEU A 35 -1.14 -3.64 6.87
N GLN A 36 -1.86 -2.57 6.67
CA GLN A 36 -2.39 -1.81 7.75
C GLN A 36 -3.44 -2.58 8.52
N GLN A 37 -4.27 -3.31 7.82
CA GLN A 37 -5.29 -4.10 8.46
C GLN A 37 -4.70 -5.21 9.31
N ALA A 38 -3.66 -5.82 8.83
CA ALA A 38 -3.02 -6.87 9.58
C ALA A 38 -2.47 -6.33 10.89
N SER A 39 -1.89 -5.16 10.85
CA SER A 39 -1.39 -4.54 12.03
C SER A 39 -2.50 -4.14 12.98
N SER A 40 -3.54 -3.56 12.45
CA SER A 40 -4.65 -3.15 13.25
C SER A 40 -5.34 -4.28 13.92
N ASP A 41 -5.43 -5.38 13.24
CA ASP A 41 -6.09 -6.53 13.77
C ASP A 41 -5.45 -6.98 15.03
N THR A 42 -4.16 -6.95 15.09
CA THR A 42 -3.46 -7.35 16.25
C THR A 42 -3.74 -6.41 17.37
N GLU A 43 -3.82 -5.16 17.10
CA GLU A 43 -3.97 -4.23 18.09
C GLU A 43 -5.30 -4.17 18.67
N GLU A 44 -6.26 -4.51 17.92
CA GLU A 44 -7.56 -4.38 18.31
C GLU A 44 -7.87 -5.05 19.58
N GLY A 45 -7.37 -6.09 19.88
CA GLY A 45 -7.56 -6.75 21.15
C GLY A 45 -8.82 -6.44 21.89
#